data_d2d0173ada8e7f5f70697a7965fde32c
#
_entry.id   d2d0173ada8e7f5f70697a7965fde32c
#
_cell.length_a   1.000
_cell.length_b   1.000
_cell.length_c   1.000
_cell.angle_alpha   90.00
_cell.angle_beta   90.00
_cell.angle_gamma   90.00
#
_symmetry.space_group_name_H-M   'P 1'
#
loop_
_entity.id
_entity.type
_entity.pdbx_description
1 polymer ?
#
loop_
_entity_poly.entity_id
_entity_poly.type
_entity_poly.pdbx_seq_one_letter_code
_entity_poly.pdbx_strand_id
1 'polypeptide(L)'
;KVFIRSGVRFDYVVADRDKTFLRELVEHHVSGQLRVAPEHVSDQVLKYMGKPSHSVYQQFLKEYDAANRQTGKQQYAVPYFMSSHPGCTMKEAVKLAEYVRDLGFTPEQVQDFYPTPSTLSTCMYYTGIHPLTGEKVYVPKNPHEKAIQRALMQYKNPANRELVLEGLKMTGRMDLVGYGPKCLIRPLRENHGGQQHTQGSSRNAKN
;
A
#
# COMPACT_ATOMS: atom_id res chain seq x y z
N LYS A 1 24.00 14.14 19.49
CA LYS A 1 23.54 13.22 18.43
C LYS A 1 22.53 13.91 17.53
N VAL A 2 22.66 13.71 16.22
CA VAL A 2 21.73 14.21 15.23
C VAL A 2 21.02 13.01 14.61
N PHE A 3 19.69 12.99 14.64
CA PHE A 3 18.88 11.95 14.01
C PHE A 3 18.07 12.52 12.84
N ILE A 4 18.06 11.78 11.72
CA ILE A 4 17.26 12.14 10.55
C ILE A 4 15.81 11.68 10.78
N ARG A 5 14.89 12.65 10.79
CA ARG A 5 13.44 12.41 10.93
C ARG A 5 12.69 12.49 9.61
N SER A 6 13.23 13.20 8.63
CA SER A 6 12.66 13.31 7.28
C SER A 6 13.00 12.09 6.44
N GLY A 7 12.23 11.86 5.36
CA GLY A 7 12.54 10.81 4.41
C GLY A 7 13.85 11.06 3.68
N VAL A 8 14.58 9.98 3.39
CA VAL A 8 15.81 10.01 2.60
C VAL A 8 15.50 9.69 1.13
N ARG A 9 16.18 10.35 0.20
CA ARG A 9 16.14 10.04 -1.23
C ARG A 9 16.91 8.75 -1.47
N PHE A 10 16.21 7.62 -1.35
CA PHE A 10 16.80 6.28 -1.46
C PHE A 10 17.46 6.00 -2.80
N ASP A 11 17.00 6.63 -3.89
CA ASP A 11 17.60 6.52 -5.22
C ASP A 11 19.02 7.11 -5.26
N TYR A 12 19.27 8.21 -4.59
CA TYR A 12 20.63 8.77 -4.48
C TYR A 12 21.53 7.89 -3.57
N VAL A 13 20.95 7.31 -2.53
CA VAL A 13 21.69 6.35 -1.69
C VAL A 13 22.12 5.13 -2.50
N VAL A 14 21.25 4.61 -3.37
CA VAL A 14 21.59 3.50 -4.27
C VAL A 14 22.64 3.92 -5.30
N ALA A 15 22.56 5.15 -5.82
CA ALA A 15 23.50 5.68 -6.80
C ALA A 15 24.88 6.02 -6.21
N ASP A 16 24.99 6.17 -4.90
CA ASP A 16 26.25 6.43 -4.21
C ASP A 16 27.20 5.23 -4.38
N ARG A 17 28.40 5.48 -4.93
CA ARG A 17 29.34 4.41 -5.33
C ARG A 17 30.07 3.78 -4.16
N ASP A 18 30.49 4.58 -3.19
CA ASP A 18 31.32 4.14 -2.07
C ASP A 18 30.53 3.69 -0.83
N LYS A 19 29.21 3.97 -0.81
CA LYS A 19 28.29 3.61 0.27
C LYS A 19 28.66 4.18 1.65
N THR A 20 29.56 5.14 1.73
CA THR A 20 29.96 5.76 3.00
C THR A 20 28.81 6.50 3.62
N PHE A 21 27.99 7.19 2.83
CA PHE A 21 26.79 7.88 3.32
C PHE A 21 25.82 6.91 3.99
N LEU A 22 25.51 5.77 3.35
CA LEU A 22 24.55 4.80 3.91
C LEU A 22 25.06 4.20 5.22
N ARG A 23 26.34 3.88 5.31
CA ARG A 23 26.94 3.34 6.53
C ARG A 23 26.90 4.36 7.65
N GLU A 24 27.32 5.60 7.42
CA GLU A 24 27.28 6.71 8.39
C GLU A 24 25.86 6.96 8.87
N LEU A 25 24.89 6.99 7.94
CA LEU A 25 23.47 7.15 8.24
C LEU A 25 22.97 6.08 9.23
N VAL A 26 23.22 4.80 8.92
CA VAL A 26 22.77 3.66 9.72
C VAL A 26 23.47 3.66 11.09
N GLU A 27 24.77 3.92 11.12
CA GLU A 27 25.57 3.83 12.35
C GLU A 27 25.23 4.94 13.35
N HIS A 28 24.98 6.16 12.87
CA HIS A 28 24.93 7.35 13.74
C HIS A 28 23.65 8.16 13.69
N HIS A 29 22.85 8.08 12.60
CA HIS A 29 21.79 9.04 12.34
C HIS A 29 20.36 8.46 12.24
N VAL A 30 20.19 7.16 12.46
CA VAL A 30 18.87 6.51 12.53
C VAL A 30 18.59 6.04 13.95
N SER A 31 17.42 6.42 14.50
CA SER A 31 17.01 6.08 15.87
C SER A 31 16.14 4.82 15.96
N GLY A 32 16.31 3.86 15.03
CA GLY A 32 15.54 2.62 14.95
C GLY A 32 14.61 2.53 13.75
N GLN A 33 14.10 3.66 13.25
CA GLN A 33 13.24 3.70 12.06
C GLN A 33 13.71 4.78 11.09
N LEU A 34 13.85 4.40 9.82
CA LEU A 34 14.13 5.30 8.72
C LEU A 34 12.89 5.42 7.83
N ARG A 35 12.33 6.62 7.70
CA ARG A 35 11.22 6.88 6.80
C ARG A 35 11.70 7.01 5.38
N VAL A 36 11.04 6.34 4.46
CA VAL A 36 11.33 6.41 3.02
C VAL A 36 10.02 6.53 2.24
N ALA A 37 10.04 7.22 1.12
CA ALA A 37 8.85 7.50 0.34
C ALA A 37 8.92 6.83 -1.04
N PRO A 38 8.74 5.50 -1.14
CA PRO A 38 8.59 4.82 -2.42
C PRO A 38 7.30 5.23 -3.14
N GLU A 39 6.27 5.60 -2.39
CA GLU A 39 4.96 6.13 -2.80
C GLU A 39 4.06 5.12 -3.50
N HIS A 40 4.60 4.26 -4.36
CA HIS A 40 3.87 3.21 -5.08
C HIS A 40 4.80 2.05 -5.45
N VAL A 41 4.24 0.95 -5.98
CA VAL A 41 4.99 -0.23 -6.46
C VAL A 41 4.81 -0.49 -7.95
N SER A 42 3.88 0.19 -8.60
CA SER A 42 3.71 0.12 -10.04
C SER A 42 4.62 1.11 -10.73
N ASP A 43 5.51 0.62 -11.59
CA ASP A 43 6.43 1.46 -12.35
C ASP A 43 5.71 2.46 -13.26
N GLN A 44 4.50 2.09 -13.74
CA GLN A 44 3.67 3.01 -14.51
C GLN A 44 3.23 4.22 -13.68
N VAL A 45 2.80 4.00 -12.44
CA VAL A 45 2.39 5.09 -11.53
C VAL A 45 3.62 5.88 -11.09
N LEU A 46 4.72 5.21 -10.75
CA LEU A 46 5.99 5.83 -10.38
C LEU A 46 6.54 6.74 -11.49
N LYS A 47 6.41 6.33 -12.76
CA LYS A 47 6.76 7.17 -13.90
C LYS A 47 5.99 8.50 -13.89
N TYR A 48 4.68 8.48 -13.64
CA TYR A 48 3.87 9.70 -13.54
C TYR A 48 4.16 10.53 -12.29
N MET A 49 4.62 9.88 -11.22
CA MET A 49 5.11 10.58 -10.02
C MET A 49 6.50 11.23 -10.20
N GLY A 50 7.20 10.92 -11.30
CA GLY A 50 8.61 11.30 -11.46
C GLY A 50 9.53 10.60 -10.46
N LYS A 51 9.15 9.41 -10.03
CA LYS A 51 9.89 8.58 -9.07
C LYS A 51 10.72 7.50 -9.79
N PRO A 52 11.79 7.00 -9.18
CA PRO A 52 12.52 5.84 -9.70
C PRO A 52 11.64 4.58 -9.67
N SER A 53 12.00 3.61 -10.49
CA SER A 53 11.28 2.32 -10.54
C SER A 53 11.30 1.60 -9.18
N HIS A 54 10.32 0.72 -8.98
CA HIS A 54 10.21 -0.06 -7.74
C HIS A 54 11.46 -0.92 -7.46
N SER A 55 12.15 -1.36 -8.51
CA SER A 55 13.40 -2.12 -8.37
C SER A 55 14.51 -1.34 -7.65
N VAL A 56 14.58 -0.02 -7.83
CA VAL A 56 15.54 0.84 -7.11
C VAL A 56 15.22 0.86 -5.61
N TYR A 57 13.94 0.90 -5.25
CA TYR A 57 13.54 0.80 -3.85
C TYR A 57 13.89 -0.56 -3.24
N GLN A 58 13.67 -1.65 -3.98
CA GLN A 58 14.06 -2.98 -3.53
C GLN A 58 15.58 -3.12 -3.35
N GLN A 59 16.36 -2.49 -4.24
CA GLN A 59 17.82 -2.45 -4.11
C GLN A 59 18.24 -1.68 -2.85
N PHE A 60 17.61 -0.53 -2.58
CA PHE A 60 17.84 0.23 -1.35
C PHE A 60 17.57 -0.61 -0.10
N LEU A 61 16.47 -1.36 -0.05
CA LEU A 61 16.16 -2.20 1.11
C LEU A 61 17.25 -3.27 1.35
N LYS A 62 17.77 -3.90 0.29
CA LYS A 62 18.86 -4.88 0.40
C LYS A 62 20.14 -4.24 0.95
N GLU A 63 20.48 -3.04 0.46
CA GLU A 63 21.66 -2.31 0.90
C GLU A 63 21.53 -1.81 2.35
N TYR A 64 20.33 -1.33 2.71
CA TYR A 64 19.99 -0.90 4.07
C TYR A 64 20.10 -2.06 5.07
N ASP A 65 19.56 -3.24 4.73
CA ASP A 65 19.67 -4.44 5.56
C ASP A 65 21.14 -4.89 5.69
N ALA A 66 21.92 -4.82 4.62
CA ALA A 66 23.33 -5.16 4.66
C ALA A 66 24.12 -4.22 5.57
N ALA A 67 23.85 -2.90 5.50
CA ALA A 67 24.45 -1.89 6.37
C ALA A 67 24.09 -2.11 7.85
N ASN A 68 22.82 -2.43 8.14
CA ASN A 68 22.39 -2.78 9.49
C ASN A 68 23.16 -3.99 10.07
N ARG A 69 23.30 -5.05 9.28
CA ARG A 69 24.08 -6.23 9.69
C ARG A 69 25.54 -5.91 9.95
N GLN A 70 26.16 -5.11 9.07
CA GLN A 70 27.57 -4.71 9.20
C GLN A 70 27.84 -3.85 10.45
N THR A 71 26.90 -3.00 10.81
CA THR A 71 27.01 -2.09 11.96
C THR A 71 26.42 -2.66 13.26
N GLY A 72 25.87 -3.88 13.22
CA GLY A 72 25.22 -4.51 14.38
C GLY A 72 23.95 -3.79 14.83
N LYS A 73 23.28 -3.04 13.94
CA LYS A 73 22.04 -2.31 14.24
C LYS A 73 20.81 -3.14 13.88
N GLN A 74 19.71 -2.86 14.58
CA GLN A 74 18.38 -3.38 14.29
C GLN A 74 17.46 -2.20 13.98
N GLN A 75 17.41 -1.80 12.72
CA GLN A 75 16.65 -0.65 12.27
C GLN A 75 15.75 -1.05 11.10
N TYR A 76 14.61 -0.39 10.96
CA TYR A 76 13.58 -0.72 9.98
C TYR A 76 13.35 0.44 9.04
N ALA A 77 13.23 0.16 7.74
CA ALA A 77 12.71 1.11 6.77
C ALA A 77 11.18 1.14 6.87
N VAL A 78 10.62 2.33 7.08
CA VAL A 78 9.16 2.53 7.15
C VAL A 78 8.73 3.20 5.85
N PRO A 79 8.11 2.45 4.92
CA PRO A 79 7.67 2.99 3.64
C PRO A 79 6.42 3.86 3.80
N TYR A 80 6.39 4.95 3.05
CA TYR A 80 5.24 5.79 2.86
C TYR A 80 4.64 5.52 1.47
N PHE A 81 3.34 5.25 1.43
CA PHE A 81 2.59 5.00 0.20
C PHE A 81 1.45 6.00 0.03
N MET A 82 1.12 6.26 -1.23
CA MET A 82 0.08 7.19 -1.64
C MET A 82 -0.93 6.49 -2.54
N SER A 83 -2.22 6.71 -2.29
CA SER A 83 -3.31 6.27 -3.15
C SER A 83 -3.76 7.37 -4.11
N SER A 84 -4.47 6.97 -5.16
CA SER A 84 -5.22 7.88 -6.03
C SER A 84 -4.37 8.92 -6.79
N HIS A 85 -3.09 8.69 -6.98
CA HIS A 85 -2.26 9.52 -7.85
C HIS A 85 -2.71 9.39 -9.33
N PRO A 86 -2.59 10.44 -10.16
CA PRO A 86 -2.74 10.31 -11.61
C PRO A 86 -1.95 9.12 -12.16
N GLY A 87 -2.59 8.28 -12.97
CA GLY A 87 -2.04 7.01 -13.46
C GLY A 87 -2.38 5.78 -12.60
N CYS A 88 -2.86 5.96 -11.37
CA CYS A 88 -3.23 4.85 -10.51
C CYS A 88 -4.63 4.33 -10.84
N THR A 89 -4.70 3.30 -11.68
CA THR A 89 -5.95 2.57 -11.94
C THR A 89 -6.26 1.63 -10.76
N MET A 90 -7.47 1.06 -10.73
CA MET A 90 -7.83 0.07 -9.70
C MET A 90 -6.91 -1.16 -9.71
N LYS A 91 -6.42 -1.57 -10.90
CA LYS A 91 -5.44 -2.66 -11.02
C LYS A 91 -4.12 -2.33 -10.30
N GLU A 92 -3.65 -1.10 -10.44
CA GLU A 92 -2.42 -0.65 -9.79
C GLU A 92 -2.61 -0.52 -8.27
N ALA A 93 -3.79 -0.10 -7.81
CA ALA A 93 -4.13 -0.08 -6.39
C ALA A 93 -4.15 -1.49 -5.77
N VAL A 94 -4.66 -2.49 -6.49
CA VAL A 94 -4.61 -3.90 -6.03
C VAL A 94 -3.17 -4.41 -5.95
N LYS A 95 -2.29 -4.09 -6.93
CA LYS A 95 -0.85 -4.44 -6.84
C LYS A 95 -0.19 -3.85 -5.60
N LEU A 96 -0.53 -2.61 -5.27
CA LEU A 96 -0.03 -1.97 -4.05
C LEU A 96 -0.52 -2.69 -2.79
N ALA A 97 -1.81 -3.09 -2.76
CA ALA A 97 -2.37 -3.84 -1.64
C ALA A 97 -1.70 -5.22 -1.46
N GLU A 98 -1.39 -5.92 -2.56
CA GLU A 98 -0.64 -7.18 -2.52
C GLU A 98 0.76 -6.98 -1.94
N TYR A 99 1.45 -5.93 -2.35
CA TYR A 99 2.76 -5.61 -1.81
C TYR A 99 2.69 -5.27 -0.31
N VAL A 100 1.73 -4.46 0.12
CA VAL A 100 1.51 -4.13 1.54
C VAL A 100 1.23 -5.40 2.36
N ARG A 101 0.47 -6.35 1.80
CA ARG A 101 0.27 -7.68 2.43
C ARG A 101 1.59 -8.40 2.63
N ASP A 102 2.42 -8.44 1.58
CA ASP A 102 3.68 -9.18 1.59
C ASP A 102 4.74 -8.55 2.50
N LEU A 103 4.63 -7.26 2.80
CA LEU A 103 5.42 -6.59 3.83
C LEU A 103 5.08 -7.07 5.26
N GLY A 104 3.92 -7.69 5.46
CA GLY A 104 3.49 -8.21 6.76
C GLY A 104 2.92 -7.17 7.74
N PHE A 105 3.04 -5.88 7.46
CA PHE A 105 2.41 -4.81 8.23
C PHE A 105 1.44 -4.01 7.37
N THR A 106 0.48 -3.33 8.01
CA THR A 106 -0.47 -2.45 7.32
C THR A 106 -0.20 -1.02 7.72
N PRO A 107 -0.03 -0.09 6.78
CA PRO A 107 0.15 1.32 7.11
C PRO A 107 -1.05 1.85 7.92
N GLU A 108 -0.78 2.46 9.07
CA GLU A 108 -1.82 3.08 9.89
C GLU A 108 -2.34 4.34 9.22
N GLN A 109 -1.44 5.12 8.64
CA GLN A 109 -1.76 6.33 7.92
C GLN A 109 -1.52 6.13 6.42
N VAL A 110 -2.56 6.40 5.64
CA VAL A 110 -2.55 6.38 4.19
C VAL A 110 -3.00 7.74 3.69
N GLN A 111 -2.25 8.32 2.78
CA GLN A 111 -2.60 9.59 2.17
C GLN A 111 -3.09 9.38 0.74
N ASP A 112 -4.24 9.99 0.42
CA ASP A 112 -4.66 10.15 -0.96
C ASP A 112 -3.84 11.27 -1.62
N PHE A 113 -3.64 11.15 -2.91
CA PHE A 113 -3.06 12.24 -3.69
C PHE A 113 -3.86 13.54 -3.49
N TYR A 114 -3.14 14.58 -3.12
CA TYR A 114 -3.68 15.92 -3.00
C TYR A 114 -2.96 16.85 -4.02
N PRO A 115 -3.72 17.54 -4.87
CA PRO A 115 -3.11 18.42 -5.88
C PRO A 115 -2.37 19.58 -5.23
N THR A 116 -1.05 19.58 -5.34
CA THR A 116 -0.19 20.68 -4.87
C THR A 116 0.14 21.60 -6.03
N PRO A 117 -0.05 22.93 -5.90
CA PRO A 117 0.26 23.88 -6.97
C PRO A 117 1.67 23.71 -7.52
N SER A 118 1.85 24.03 -8.80
CA SER A 118 3.14 24.01 -9.49
C SER A 118 3.80 22.65 -9.67
N THR A 119 3.03 21.54 -9.60
CA THR A 119 3.53 20.19 -9.85
C THR A 119 2.98 19.59 -11.14
N LEU A 120 3.77 18.73 -11.80
CA LEU A 120 3.32 17.96 -12.98
C LEU A 120 2.12 17.08 -12.65
N SER A 121 2.11 16.48 -11.46
CA SER A 121 1.00 15.65 -10.98
C SER A 121 -0.31 16.43 -10.88
N THR A 122 -0.27 17.66 -10.42
CA THR A 122 -1.45 18.53 -10.38
C THR A 122 -1.94 18.89 -11.78
N CYS A 123 -1.03 19.18 -12.70
CA CYS A 123 -1.40 19.39 -14.10
C CYS A 123 -2.12 18.15 -14.68
N MET A 124 -1.56 16.95 -14.50
CA MET A 124 -2.19 15.70 -14.92
C MET A 124 -3.56 15.49 -14.26
N TYR A 125 -3.68 15.81 -12.96
CA TYR A 125 -4.93 15.65 -12.22
C TYR A 125 -6.07 16.46 -12.81
N TYR A 126 -5.83 17.70 -13.19
CA TYR A 126 -6.87 18.57 -13.74
C TYR A 126 -7.13 18.32 -15.23
N THR A 127 -6.08 18.11 -16.01
CA THR A 127 -6.17 18.00 -17.48
C THR A 127 -6.38 16.57 -17.98
N GLY A 128 -5.96 15.56 -17.24
CA GLY A 128 -5.89 14.17 -17.72
C GLY A 128 -4.80 13.95 -18.77
N ILE A 129 -3.84 14.88 -18.89
CA ILE A 129 -2.77 14.86 -19.90
C ILE A 129 -1.43 15.05 -19.22
N HIS A 130 -0.44 14.25 -19.60
CA HIS A 130 0.94 14.45 -19.16
C HIS A 130 1.52 15.70 -19.81
N PRO A 131 1.93 16.74 -19.06
CA PRO A 131 2.23 18.06 -19.63
C PRO A 131 3.47 18.11 -20.52
N LEU A 132 4.40 17.14 -20.37
CA LEU A 132 5.63 17.11 -21.17
C LEU A 132 5.51 16.19 -22.40
N THR A 133 4.64 15.18 -22.37
CA THR A 133 4.54 14.19 -23.46
C THR A 133 3.24 14.26 -24.24
N GLY A 134 2.22 14.95 -23.75
CA GLY A 134 0.87 14.97 -24.34
C GLY A 134 0.08 13.67 -24.17
N GLU A 135 0.64 12.67 -23.49
CA GLU A 135 0.01 11.37 -23.26
C GLU A 135 -1.23 11.50 -22.37
N LYS A 136 -2.31 10.80 -22.70
CA LYS A 136 -3.49 10.73 -21.83
C LYS A 136 -3.17 9.93 -20.57
N VAL A 137 -3.54 10.49 -19.43
CA VAL A 137 -3.31 9.90 -18.11
C VAL A 137 -4.65 9.64 -17.44
N TYR A 138 -4.83 8.41 -16.96
CA TYR A 138 -5.98 8.07 -16.13
C TYR A 138 -5.92 8.85 -14.80
N VAL A 139 -7.05 9.40 -14.37
CA VAL A 139 -7.12 10.15 -13.11
C VAL A 139 -8.31 9.68 -12.27
N PRO A 140 -8.09 9.10 -11.08
CA PRO A 140 -9.17 8.72 -10.18
C PRO A 140 -9.79 9.95 -9.54
N LYS A 141 -10.83 10.51 -10.16
CA LYS A 141 -11.55 11.70 -9.68
C LYS A 141 -12.77 11.36 -8.83
N ASN A 142 -13.35 10.17 -9.01
CA ASN A 142 -14.53 9.75 -8.27
C ASN A 142 -14.18 9.53 -6.78
N PRO A 143 -14.87 10.19 -5.84
CA PRO A 143 -14.61 10.03 -4.41
C PRO A 143 -14.79 8.58 -3.92
N HIS A 144 -15.72 7.83 -4.47
CA HIS A 144 -15.95 6.43 -4.12
C HIS A 144 -14.76 5.55 -4.58
N GLU A 145 -14.29 5.75 -5.81
CA GLU A 145 -13.09 5.06 -6.30
C GLU A 145 -11.85 5.36 -5.44
N LYS A 146 -11.66 6.61 -5.05
CA LYS A 146 -10.58 7.00 -4.14
C LYS A 146 -10.69 6.31 -2.79
N ALA A 147 -11.92 6.18 -2.25
CA ALA A 147 -12.18 5.46 -1.02
C ALA A 147 -11.82 3.96 -1.15
N ILE A 148 -12.13 3.33 -2.29
CA ILE A 148 -11.75 1.93 -2.58
C ILE A 148 -10.22 1.80 -2.63
N GLN A 149 -9.51 2.66 -3.37
CA GLN A 149 -8.05 2.60 -3.48
C GLN A 149 -7.38 2.76 -2.11
N ARG A 150 -7.88 3.64 -1.24
CA ARG A 150 -7.40 3.79 0.13
C ARG A 150 -7.70 2.57 0.98
N ALA A 151 -8.93 2.04 0.89
CA ALA A 151 -9.35 0.85 1.62
C ALA A 151 -8.47 -0.37 1.28
N LEU A 152 -8.05 -0.54 0.03
CA LEU A 152 -7.15 -1.60 -0.42
C LEU A 152 -5.81 -1.56 0.32
N MET A 153 -5.24 -0.40 0.60
CA MET A 153 -4.01 -0.29 1.41
C MET A 153 -4.22 -0.60 2.89
N GLN A 154 -5.46 -0.41 3.38
CA GLN A 154 -5.86 -0.70 4.77
C GLN A 154 -6.81 -1.90 4.85
N TYR A 155 -6.58 -2.91 4.04
CA TYR A 155 -7.46 -4.06 3.85
C TYR A 155 -7.73 -4.87 5.14
N LYS A 156 -6.84 -4.79 6.13
CA LYS A 156 -7.02 -5.46 7.44
C LYS A 156 -8.05 -4.78 8.33
N ASN A 157 -8.41 -3.53 8.05
CA ASN A 157 -9.45 -2.83 8.80
C ASN A 157 -10.83 -3.41 8.43
N PRO A 158 -11.59 -3.98 9.38
CA PRO A 158 -12.89 -4.58 9.09
C PRO A 158 -13.89 -3.61 8.43
N ALA A 159 -13.82 -2.32 8.77
CA ALA A 159 -14.67 -1.29 8.19
C ALA A 159 -14.45 -1.10 6.68
N ASN A 160 -13.29 -1.46 6.17
CA ASN A 160 -12.94 -1.33 4.75
C ASN A 160 -13.36 -2.54 3.90
N ARG A 161 -13.86 -3.61 4.53
CA ARG A 161 -14.07 -4.91 3.89
C ARG A 161 -14.92 -4.83 2.61
N GLU A 162 -16.03 -4.10 2.65
CA GLU A 162 -16.94 -3.97 1.50
C GLU A 162 -16.26 -3.25 0.33
N LEU A 163 -15.55 -2.15 0.61
CA LEU A 163 -14.79 -1.41 -0.40
C LEU A 163 -13.67 -2.26 -1.00
N VAL A 164 -12.95 -3.03 -0.18
CA VAL A 164 -11.91 -3.95 -0.67
C VAL A 164 -12.53 -5.02 -1.59
N LEU A 165 -13.65 -5.62 -1.17
CA LEU A 165 -14.34 -6.63 -2.00
C LEU A 165 -14.80 -6.03 -3.34
N GLU A 166 -15.33 -4.81 -3.34
CA GLU A 166 -15.72 -4.10 -4.55
C GLU A 166 -14.53 -3.88 -5.49
N GLY A 167 -13.41 -3.38 -4.98
CA GLY A 167 -12.19 -3.17 -5.77
C GLY A 167 -11.64 -4.47 -6.36
N LEU A 168 -11.71 -5.58 -5.63
CA LEU A 168 -11.32 -6.90 -6.12
C LEU A 168 -12.26 -7.41 -7.22
N LYS A 169 -13.58 -7.20 -7.08
CA LYS A 169 -14.57 -7.52 -8.13
C LYS A 169 -14.32 -6.71 -9.40
N MET A 170 -14.11 -5.39 -9.28
CA MET A 170 -13.83 -4.50 -10.41
C MET A 170 -12.59 -4.93 -11.22
N THR A 171 -11.62 -5.55 -10.57
CA THR A 171 -10.37 -5.98 -11.19
C THR A 171 -10.33 -7.47 -11.55
N GLY A 172 -11.39 -8.22 -11.24
CA GLY A 172 -11.44 -9.67 -11.45
C GLY A 172 -10.51 -10.47 -10.52
N ARG A 173 -10.07 -9.88 -9.38
CA ARG A 173 -9.11 -10.46 -8.45
C ARG A 173 -9.79 -11.13 -7.25
N MET A 174 -10.81 -11.95 -7.53
CA MET A 174 -11.50 -12.73 -6.49
C MET A 174 -10.61 -13.83 -5.89
N ASP A 175 -9.50 -14.17 -6.53
CA ASP A 175 -8.44 -15.02 -5.99
C ASP A 175 -7.83 -14.47 -4.68
N LEU A 176 -7.95 -13.17 -4.43
CA LEU A 176 -7.50 -12.51 -3.20
C LEU A 176 -8.54 -12.53 -2.06
N VAL A 177 -9.69 -13.18 -2.28
CA VAL A 177 -10.71 -13.44 -1.24
C VAL A 177 -10.64 -14.90 -0.83
N GLY A 178 -10.22 -15.18 0.40
CA GLY A 178 -10.06 -16.55 0.87
C GLY A 178 -9.35 -16.64 2.21
N TYR A 179 -8.92 -17.86 2.55
CA TYR A 179 -8.22 -18.14 3.80
C TYR A 179 -6.70 -18.33 3.62
N GLY A 180 -6.23 -18.34 2.38
CA GLY A 180 -4.83 -18.52 2.07
C GLY A 180 -3.96 -17.31 2.44
N PRO A 181 -2.64 -17.49 2.58
CA PRO A 181 -1.72 -16.43 2.99
C PRO A 181 -1.62 -15.29 1.97
N LYS A 182 -1.99 -15.55 0.71
CA LYS A 182 -2.00 -14.55 -0.35
C LYS A 182 -3.33 -13.78 -0.46
N CYS A 183 -4.34 -14.12 0.32
CA CYS A 183 -5.63 -13.43 0.31
C CYS A 183 -5.55 -12.12 1.12
N LEU A 184 -6.28 -11.10 0.66
CA LEU A 184 -6.41 -9.82 1.36
C LEU A 184 -7.53 -9.86 2.41
N ILE A 185 -8.67 -10.45 2.05
CA ILE A 185 -9.84 -10.54 2.93
C ILE A 185 -10.40 -11.96 2.96
N ARG A 186 -11.04 -12.32 4.07
CA ARG A 186 -11.75 -13.59 4.21
C ARG A 186 -13.14 -13.51 3.56
N PRO A 187 -13.70 -14.61 3.03
CA PRO A 187 -15.10 -14.64 2.62
C PRO A 187 -16.01 -14.37 3.82
N LEU A 188 -17.20 -13.85 3.55
CA LEU A 188 -18.24 -13.77 4.60
C LEU A 188 -18.58 -15.20 5.02
N ARG A 189 -18.71 -15.43 6.33
CA ARG A 189 -19.34 -16.66 6.80
C ARG A 189 -20.79 -16.62 6.35
N GLU A 190 -21.21 -17.57 5.54
CA GLU A 190 -22.62 -17.83 5.34
C GLU A 190 -23.20 -18.22 6.71
N ASN A 191 -24.03 -17.38 7.27
CA ASN A 191 -24.86 -17.77 8.41
C ASN A 191 -25.84 -18.82 7.88
N HIS A 192 -25.46 -20.09 7.95
CA HIS A 192 -26.44 -21.15 7.90
C HIS A 192 -27.36 -20.95 9.11
N GLY A 193 -28.47 -20.26 8.86
CA GLY A 193 -29.54 -20.10 9.84
C GLY A 193 -29.93 -21.49 10.36
N GLY A 194 -29.59 -21.75 11.62
CA GLY A 194 -30.03 -22.96 12.29
C GLY A 194 -31.54 -22.99 12.28
N GLN A 195 -32.12 -23.90 11.50
CA GLN A 195 -33.48 -24.34 11.69
C GLN A 195 -33.53 -24.95 13.09
N GLN A 196 -34.01 -24.20 14.06
CA GLN A 196 -34.43 -24.76 15.32
C GLN A 196 -35.65 -25.63 15.04
N HIS A 197 -35.46 -26.96 14.99
CA HIS A 197 -36.52 -27.93 15.13
C HIS A 197 -37.10 -27.74 16.53
N THR A 198 -38.23 -27.04 16.64
CA THR A 198 -39.12 -27.11 17.78
C THR A 198 -39.81 -28.48 17.74
N GLN A 199 -39.23 -29.48 18.41
CA GLN A 199 -39.97 -30.70 18.77
C GLN A 199 -41.00 -30.34 19.85
N GLY A 200 -42.24 -30.26 19.41
CA GLY A 200 -43.38 -30.18 20.31
C GLY A 200 -43.51 -31.44 21.16
N SER A 201 -43.19 -31.31 22.43
CA SER A 201 -43.48 -32.35 23.43
C SER A 201 -44.93 -32.25 23.83
N SER A 202 -45.76 -33.06 23.21
CA SER A 202 -47.13 -33.31 23.66
C SER A 202 -47.09 -34.24 24.87
N ARG A 203 -47.24 -33.72 26.09
CA ARG A 203 -47.53 -34.50 27.26
C ARG A 203 -49.05 -34.64 27.41
N ASN A 204 -49.55 -35.85 27.10
CA ASN A 204 -50.84 -36.34 27.49
C ASN A 204 -50.96 -36.38 29.03
N ALA A 205 -51.94 -35.66 29.56
CA ALA A 205 -52.42 -35.87 30.89
C ALA A 205 -53.51 -36.98 30.85
N LYS A 206 -53.34 -38.01 31.60
CA LYS A 206 -54.40 -38.89 32.06
C LYS A 206 -54.21 -39.24 33.54
N ASN A 207 -55.29 -38.98 34.27
CA ASN A 207 -55.69 -39.38 35.61
C ASN A 207 -54.98 -38.69 36.77
#